data_b0cbdcd50627d1cff1d00fcb8d19d4e6
#
_entry.id   b0cbdcd50627d1cff1d00fcb8d19d4e6
#
_cell.length_a   1.000
_cell.length_b   1.000
_cell.length_c   1.000
_cell.angle_alpha   90.00
_cell.angle_beta   90.00
_cell.angle_gamma   90.00
#
_symmetry.space_group_name_H-M   'P 1'
#
loop_
_entity.id
_entity.type
_entity.pdbx_description
1 polymer ?
#
loop_
_entity_poly.entity_id
_entity_poly.type
_entity_poly.pdbx_seq_one_letter_code
_entity_poly.pdbx_strand_id
1 'polypeptide(L)'
;MGQKVNPIANRLGIVRGWDSNWFGGKSFGDNLVEDQKIRKYLNERLAKASVSRIVIERTLKRVTITICTARPGIVIGKGGEEVDKLKEELKKLYKKEIQINIFEIKKPDLDANIVANSIARQVEGKIAYRRAIKMAIQNTMRAGAEGIKVQISGRLNGAEIARAEMLKEGRTPLHTFRADIDYCKTEALTKVGILGIKVWICRGEVYGKRDLAPNFSQEKQTAGRNAGGRSNGRRDRKRNK
;
A
#
# COMPACT_ATOMS: atom_id res chain seq x y z
N MET A 1 -7.34 -24.94 -15.18
CA MET A 1 -7.08 -24.38 -13.83
C MET A 1 -7.90 -23.11 -13.66
N GLY A 2 -8.67 -22.99 -12.56
CA GLY A 2 -9.48 -21.80 -12.28
C GLY A 2 -8.65 -20.55 -12.03
N GLN A 3 -9.23 -19.39 -12.30
CA GLN A 3 -8.63 -18.11 -12.00
C GLN A 3 -8.57 -17.85 -10.49
N LYS A 4 -7.52 -17.19 -10.03
CA LYS A 4 -7.39 -16.80 -8.64
C LYS A 4 -8.06 -15.45 -8.41
N VAL A 5 -8.90 -15.38 -7.38
CA VAL A 5 -9.58 -14.14 -6.99
C VAL A 5 -8.58 -13.15 -6.38
N ASN A 6 -8.86 -11.85 -6.49
CA ASN A 6 -8.06 -10.81 -5.86
C ASN A 6 -8.15 -10.95 -4.33
N PRO A 7 -7.03 -11.13 -3.62
CA PRO A 7 -7.04 -11.34 -2.17
C PRO A 7 -7.55 -10.13 -1.38
N ILE A 8 -7.41 -8.91 -1.91
CA ILE A 8 -7.94 -7.70 -1.29
C ILE A 8 -9.47 -7.72 -1.37
N ALA A 9 -10.04 -8.02 -2.54
CA ALA A 9 -11.50 -8.07 -2.73
C ALA A 9 -12.16 -9.09 -1.81
N ASN A 10 -11.55 -10.27 -1.61
CA ASN A 10 -12.06 -11.28 -0.70
C ASN A 10 -12.07 -10.87 0.78
N ARG A 11 -11.29 -9.87 1.16
CA ARG A 11 -11.11 -9.42 2.55
C ARG A 11 -11.75 -8.07 2.83
N LEU A 12 -12.43 -7.48 1.84
CA LEU A 12 -13.23 -6.27 2.03
C LEU A 12 -14.36 -6.54 3.01
N GLY A 13 -14.53 -5.64 3.97
CA GLY A 13 -15.52 -5.77 5.03
C GLY A 13 -15.12 -6.71 6.18
N ILE A 14 -14.03 -7.46 6.07
CA ILE A 14 -13.53 -8.39 7.11
C ILE A 14 -12.27 -7.82 7.77
N VAL A 15 -11.21 -7.64 7.00
CA VAL A 15 -9.90 -7.17 7.48
C VAL A 15 -9.57 -5.79 6.92
N ARG A 16 -10.07 -5.46 5.74
CA ARG A 16 -9.79 -4.21 5.02
C ARG A 16 -11.07 -3.46 4.68
N GLY A 17 -11.05 -2.12 4.84
CA GLY A 17 -12.09 -1.22 4.36
C GLY A 17 -11.90 -0.84 2.88
N TRP A 18 -12.82 -0.02 2.37
CA TRP A 18 -12.77 0.53 1.03
C TRP A 18 -11.77 1.67 0.93
N ASP A 19 -11.18 1.83 -0.25
CA ASP A 19 -10.31 2.97 -0.56
C ASP A 19 -11.11 4.22 -1.02
N SER A 20 -12.41 4.07 -1.27
CA SER A 20 -13.36 5.18 -1.50
C SER A 20 -14.48 5.06 -0.49
N ASN A 21 -14.60 6.06 0.41
CA ASN A 21 -15.56 6.08 1.50
C ASN A 21 -16.54 7.25 1.29
N TRP A 22 -17.65 6.95 0.62
CA TRP A 22 -18.72 7.91 0.39
C TRP A 22 -20.02 7.21 0.02
N PHE A 23 -21.12 7.90 0.23
CA PHE A 23 -22.43 7.46 -0.20
C PHE A 23 -22.84 8.25 -1.43
N GLY A 24 -23.30 7.58 -2.48
CA GLY A 24 -23.79 8.19 -3.71
C GLY A 24 -25.17 7.68 -4.04
N GLY A 25 -26.16 8.56 -4.12
CA GLY A 25 -27.48 8.25 -4.62
C GLY A 25 -27.49 8.17 -6.17
N LYS A 26 -28.27 9.03 -6.82
CA LYS A 26 -28.40 9.06 -8.30
C LYS A 26 -27.08 9.41 -9.03
N SER A 27 -26.16 10.16 -8.39
CA SER A 27 -24.87 10.56 -8.95
C SER A 27 -23.73 9.56 -8.69
N PHE A 28 -24.05 8.31 -8.30
CA PHE A 28 -23.02 7.29 -7.96
C PHE A 28 -22.04 7.04 -9.13
N GLY A 29 -22.57 6.85 -10.35
CA GLY A 29 -21.76 6.59 -11.53
C GLY A 29 -20.78 7.70 -11.86
N ASP A 30 -21.25 8.95 -11.83
CA ASP A 30 -20.43 10.13 -12.12
C ASP A 30 -19.33 10.30 -11.10
N ASN A 31 -19.65 10.15 -9.80
CA ASN A 31 -18.65 10.22 -8.72
C ASN A 31 -17.59 9.12 -8.84
N LEU A 32 -17.96 7.89 -9.26
CA LEU A 32 -17.03 6.79 -9.46
C LEU A 32 -16.05 7.08 -10.61
N VAL A 33 -16.55 7.62 -11.71
CA VAL A 33 -15.73 8.03 -12.86
C VAL A 33 -14.78 9.17 -12.46
N GLU A 34 -15.25 10.14 -11.67
CA GLU A 34 -14.39 11.19 -11.11
C GLU A 34 -13.26 10.60 -10.24
N ASP A 35 -13.59 9.68 -9.31
CA ASP A 35 -12.58 9.03 -8.45
C ASP A 35 -11.52 8.30 -9.28
N GLN A 36 -11.92 7.60 -10.32
CA GLN A 36 -10.98 6.90 -11.19
C GLN A 36 -10.05 7.86 -11.93
N LYS A 37 -10.58 8.98 -12.44
CA LYS A 37 -9.78 10.03 -13.08
C LYS A 37 -8.79 10.66 -12.10
N ILE A 38 -9.23 10.95 -10.85
CA ILE A 38 -8.35 11.47 -9.79
C ILE A 38 -7.22 10.50 -9.50
N ARG A 39 -7.52 9.20 -9.32
CA ARG A 39 -6.51 8.17 -9.05
C ARG A 39 -5.51 8.05 -10.20
N LYS A 40 -5.98 8.03 -11.44
CA LYS A 40 -5.13 7.95 -12.62
C LYS A 40 -4.18 9.15 -12.68
N TYR A 41 -4.71 10.36 -12.59
CA TYR A 41 -3.94 11.60 -12.59
C TYR A 41 -2.87 11.62 -11.48
N LEU A 42 -3.26 11.32 -10.24
CA LEU A 42 -2.33 11.31 -9.10
C LEU A 42 -1.25 10.23 -9.23
N ASN A 43 -1.56 9.04 -9.73
CA ASN A 43 -0.58 7.99 -9.94
C ASN A 43 0.45 8.36 -11.02
N GLU A 44 0.03 9.02 -12.09
CA GLU A 44 0.92 9.51 -13.15
C GLU A 44 1.82 10.65 -12.63
N ARG A 45 1.24 11.65 -11.98
CA ARG A 45 1.95 12.83 -11.46
C ARG A 45 2.93 12.47 -10.33
N LEU A 46 2.54 11.57 -9.46
CA LEU A 46 3.29 11.15 -8.28
C LEU A 46 4.07 9.83 -8.47
N ALA A 47 4.35 9.43 -9.70
CA ALA A 47 5.07 8.18 -9.99
C ALA A 47 6.41 8.08 -9.25
N LYS A 48 7.13 9.20 -9.02
CA LYS A 48 8.41 9.25 -8.28
C LYS A 48 8.27 9.15 -6.77
N ALA A 49 7.09 9.49 -6.22
CA ALA A 49 6.85 9.56 -4.79
C ALA A 49 6.59 8.19 -4.12
N SER A 50 6.52 7.09 -4.89
CA SER A 50 6.23 5.76 -4.39
C SER A 50 4.92 5.72 -3.60
N VAL A 51 3.83 6.10 -4.27
CA VAL A 51 2.47 6.05 -3.71
C VAL A 51 2.05 4.60 -3.49
N SER A 52 1.51 4.31 -2.31
CA SER A 52 0.94 3.02 -1.96
C SER A 52 -0.53 2.94 -2.36
N ARG A 53 -1.33 3.80 -1.76
CA ARG A 53 -2.77 3.87 -2.01
C ARG A 53 -3.28 5.29 -1.87
N ILE A 54 -4.41 5.55 -2.52
CA ILE A 54 -5.11 6.84 -2.47
C ILE A 54 -6.49 6.56 -1.90
N VAL A 55 -6.79 7.13 -0.74
CA VAL A 55 -8.11 7.05 -0.11
C VAL A 55 -8.88 8.32 -0.41
N ILE A 56 -10.12 8.16 -0.86
CA ILE A 56 -10.99 9.28 -1.24
C ILE A 56 -12.22 9.26 -0.35
N GLU A 57 -12.44 10.34 0.38
CA GLU A 57 -13.61 10.56 1.21
C GLU A 57 -14.41 11.72 0.65
N ARG A 58 -15.69 11.52 0.40
CA ARG A 58 -16.57 12.57 -0.15
C ARG A 58 -17.62 12.95 0.86
N THR A 59 -17.70 14.23 1.13
CA THR A 59 -18.82 14.87 1.82
C THR A 59 -19.62 15.71 0.83
N LEU A 60 -20.74 16.26 1.25
CA LEU A 60 -21.61 17.07 0.38
C LEU A 60 -20.88 18.25 -0.28
N LYS A 61 -19.96 18.90 0.44
CA LYS A 61 -19.26 20.11 -0.01
C LYS A 61 -17.80 19.90 -0.39
N ARG A 62 -17.15 18.87 0.16
CA ARG A 62 -15.69 18.69 0.10
C ARG A 62 -15.31 17.26 -0.28
N VAL A 63 -14.25 17.13 -1.05
CA VAL A 63 -13.58 15.87 -1.35
C VAL A 63 -12.24 15.85 -0.65
N THR A 64 -12.03 14.93 0.28
CA THR A 64 -10.76 14.73 0.99
C THR A 64 -10.02 13.57 0.34
N ILE A 65 -8.81 13.83 -0.11
CA ILE A 65 -7.94 12.85 -0.76
C ILE A 65 -6.76 12.61 0.16
N THR A 66 -6.65 11.40 0.70
CA THR A 66 -5.51 11.00 1.53
C THR A 66 -4.54 10.16 0.70
N ILE A 67 -3.33 10.67 0.52
CA ILE A 67 -2.27 10.04 -0.26
C ILE A 67 -1.32 9.34 0.70
N CYS A 68 -1.28 7.99 0.65
CA CYS A 68 -0.32 7.20 1.42
C CYS A 68 0.94 7.00 0.59
N THR A 69 2.08 7.50 1.06
CA THR A 69 3.35 7.48 0.35
C THR A 69 4.53 7.11 1.26
N ALA A 70 5.57 6.50 0.67
CA ALA A 70 6.83 6.27 1.36
C ALA A 70 7.76 7.50 1.38
N ARG A 71 7.50 8.48 0.51
CA ARG A 71 8.34 9.68 0.36
C ARG A 71 7.50 10.95 0.38
N PRO A 72 7.00 11.36 1.56
CA PRO A 72 6.11 12.53 1.67
C PRO A 72 6.77 13.81 1.19
N GLY A 73 8.08 13.98 1.36
CA GLY A 73 8.81 15.17 0.93
C GLY A 73 8.71 15.45 -0.57
N ILE A 74 8.59 14.43 -1.42
CA ILE A 74 8.43 14.61 -2.88
C ILE A 74 7.02 15.11 -3.21
N VAL A 75 6.02 14.71 -2.43
CA VAL A 75 4.62 15.15 -2.62
C VAL A 75 4.43 16.57 -2.11
N ILE A 76 5.03 16.89 -0.96
CA ILE A 76 4.91 18.22 -0.33
C ILE A 76 5.69 19.28 -1.15
N GLY A 77 6.89 18.92 -1.60
CA GLY A 77 7.79 19.86 -2.28
C GLY A 77 8.44 20.86 -1.33
N LYS A 78 9.16 21.81 -1.88
CA LYS A 78 9.76 22.90 -1.11
C LYS A 78 8.67 23.86 -0.65
N GLY A 79 8.54 24.05 0.67
CA GLY A 79 7.57 24.98 1.24
C GLY A 79 6.09 24.64 1.02
N GLY A 80 5.75 23.45 0.45
CA GLY A 80 4.37 23.06 0.17
C GLY A 80 3.87 23.40 -1.25
N GLU A 81 4.71 24.00 -2.09
CA GLU A 81 4.33 24.45 -3.46
C GLU A 81 3.74 23.34 -4.32
N GLU A 82 4.28 22.11 -4.24
CA GLU A 82 3.78 21.00 -5.08
C GLU A 82 2.37 20.56 -4.66
N VAL A 83 2.05 20.57 -3.38
CA VAL A 83 0.69 20.28 -2.89
C VAL A 83 -0.29 21.34 -3.35
N ASP A 84 0.10 22.62 -3.30
CA ASP A 84 -0.78 23.72 -3.72
C ASP A 84 -1.00 23.69 -5.23
N LYS A 85 0.03 23.39 -6.03
CA LYS A 85 -0.13 23.14 -7.48
C LYS A 85 -1.09 21.98 -7.76
N LEU A 86 -0.92 20.86 -7.03
CA LEU A 86 -1.81 19.70 -7.14
C LEU A 86 -3.27 20.06 -6.80
N LYS A 87 -3.49 20.87 -5.75
CA LYS A 87 -4.84 21.35 -5.39
C LYS A 87 -5.45 22.20 -6.49
N GLU A 88 -4.67 23.12 -7.07
CA GLU A 88 -5.13 23.98 -8.17
C GLU A 88 -5.45 23.19 -9.43
N GLU A 89 -4.57 22.26 -9.83
CA GLU A 89 -4.77 21.38 -10.98
C GLU A 89 -6.04 20.51 -10.81
N LEU A 90 -6.24 19.92 -9.63
CA LEU A 90 -7.43 19.17 -9.32
C LEU A 90 -8.69 20.04 -9.24
N LYS A 91 -8.62 21.28 -8.71
CA LYS A 91 -9.74 22.21 -8.72
C LYS A 91 -10.18 22.61 -10.12
N LYS A 92 -9.24 22.74 -11.06
CA LYS A 92 -9.56 23.01 -12.49
C LYS A 92 -10.30 21.85 -13.14
N LEU A 93 -9.98 20.61 -12.74
CA LEU A 93 -10.62 19.39 -13.27
C LEU A 93 -11.99 19.12 -12.63
N TYR A 94 -12.17 19.49 -11.37
CA TYR A 94 -13.36 19.18 -10.58
C TYR A 94 -13.88 20.45 -9.89
N LYS A 95 -15.16 20.76 -10.09
CA LYS A 95 -15.81 21.97 -9.54
C LYS A 95 -16.07 21.95 -8.03
N LYS A 96 -15.48 20.99 -7.27
CA LYS A 96 -15.69 20.81 -5.82
C LYS A 96 -14.44 21.25 -5.06
N GLU A 97 -14.62 21.63 -3.81
CA GLU A 97 -13.49 21.92 -2.92
C GLU A 97 -12.71 20.63 -2.61
N ILE A 98 -11.38 20.65 -2.83
CA ILE A 98 -10.50 19.50 -2.63
C ILE A 98 -9.53 19.79 -1.50
N GLN A 99 -9.47 18.85 -0.56
CA GLN A 99 -8.47 18.81 0.50
C GLN A 99 -7.54 17.63 0.28
N ILE A 100 -6.22 17.86 0.34
CA ILE A 100 -5.21 16.81 0.21
C ILE A 100 -4.56 16.60 1.57
N ASN A 101 -4.60 15.37 2.04
CA ASN A 101 -3.89 14.89 3.22
C ASN A 101 -2.77 13.94 2.78
N ILE A 102 -1.62 14.01 3.43
CA ILE A 102 -0.47 13.15 3.12
C ILE A 102 -0.19 12.30 4.34
N PHE A 103 -0.12 10.98 4.12
CA PHE A 103 0.19 10.00 5.15
C PHE A 103 1.49 9.27 4.81
N GLU A 104 2.44 9.27 5.75
CA GLU A 104 3.71 8.59 5.60
C GLU A 104 3.62 7.12 5.99
N ILE A 105 4.14 6.24 5.14
CA ILE A 105 4.26 4.81 5.42
C ILE A 105 5.62 4.54 6.04
N LYS A 106 5.63 4.17 7.33
CA LYS A 106 6.85 3.90 8.09
C LYS A 106 7.65 2.71 7.59
N LYS A 107 6.97 1.66 7.09
CA LYS A 107 7.57 0.42 6.59
C LYS A 107 7.18 0.18 5.13
N PRO A 108 7.86 0.81 4.16
CA PRO A 108 7.50 0.69 2.74
C PRO A 108 7.67 -0.72 2.19
N ASP A 109 8.60 -1.51 2.73
CA ASP A 109 8.85 -2.89 2.29
C ASP A 109 7.73 -3.88 2.67
N LEU A 110 6.77 -3.48 3.52
CA LEU A 110 5.55 -4.25 3.84
C LEU A 110 4.35 -3.89 2.96
N ASP A 111 4.53 -2.99 2.00
CA ASP A 111 3.48 -2.54 1.09
C ASP A 111 3.67 -3.15 -0.30
N ALA A 112 2.68 -3.91 -0.75
CA ALA A 112 2.77 -4.64 -2.01
C ALA A 112 2.89 -3.72 -3.23
N ASN A 113 2.27 -2.53 -3.21
CA ASN A 113 2.32 -1.60 -4.33
C ASN A 113 3.72 -0.98 -4.47
N ILE A 114 4.32 -0.56 -3.35
CA ILE A 114 5.66 0.03 -3.34
C ILE A 114 6.70 -1.00 -3.79
N VAL A 115 6.61 -2.23 -3.27
CA VAL A 115 7.52 -3.33 -3.64
C VAL A 115 7.37 -3.69 -5.11
N ALA A 116 6.13 -3.83 -5.62
CA ALA A 116 5.88 -4.15 -7.02
C ALA A 116 6.43 -3.09 -7.97
N ASN A 117 6.21 -1.81 -7.67
CA ASN A 117 6.73 -0.68 -8.43
C ASN A 117 8.28 -0.60 -8.35
N SER A 118 8.88 -0.96 -7.23
CA SER A 118 10.34 -1.05 -7.10
C SER A 118 10.92 -2.14 -7.99
N ILE A 119 10.30 -3.32 -8.02
CA ILE A 119 10.69 -4.41 -8.92
C ILE A 119 10.53 -3.99 -10.39
N ALA A 120 9.41 -3.35 -10.74
CA ALA A 120 9.15 -2.88 -12.11
C ALA A 120 10.26 -1.93 -12.60
N ARG A 121 10.60 -0.91 -11.80
CA ARG A 121 11.68 0.03 -12.11
C ARG A 121 13.05 -0.63 -12.26
N GLN A 122 13.36 -1.62 -11.41
CA GLN A 122 14.62 -2.36 -11.52
C GLN A 122 14.69 -3.17 -12.81
N VAL A 123 13.59 -3.81 -13.21
CA VAL A 123 13.49 -4.58 -14.44
C VAL A 123 13.58 -3.66 -15.68
N GLU A 124 12.92 -2.52 -15.67
CA GLU A 124 13.02 -1.46 -16.69
C GLU A 124 14.46 -0.92 -16.78
N GLY A 125 15.16 -0.80 -15.65
CA GLY A 125 16.57 -0.46 -15.53
C GLY A 125 17.54 -1.57 -15.93
N LYS A 126 17.05 -2.65 -16.60
CA LYS A 126 17.84 -3.80 -17.10
C LYS A 126 18.51 -4.65 -16.02
N ILE A 127 18.05 -4.59 -14.78
CA ILE A 127 18.49 -5.51 -13.74
C ILE A 127 17.83 -6.89 -14.00
N ALA A 128 18.60 -7.95 -13.86
CA ALA A 128 18.08 -9.31 -14.01
C ALA A 128 16.89 -9.54 -13.06
N TYR A 129 15.74 -9.94 -13.60
CA TYR A 129 14.49 -10.09 -12.84
C TYR A 129 14.62 -11.00 -11.61
N ARG A 130 15.44 -12.09 -11.72
CA ARG A 130 15.70 -12.99 -10.58
C ARG A 130 16.41 -12.29 -9.43
N ARG A 131 17.35 -11.39 -9.73
CA ARG A 131 18.05 -10.58 -8.72
C ARG A 131 17.10 -9.57 -8.07
N ALA A 132 16.29 -8.89 -8.87
CA ALA A 132 15.30 -7.94 -8.38
C ALA A 132 14.29 -8.60 -7.44
N ILE A 133 13.76 -9.78 -7.82
CA ILE A 133 12.82 -10.52 -6.97
C ILE A 133 13.48 -10.97 -5.66
N LYS A 134 14.67 -11.58 -5.72
CA LYS A 134 15.37 -12.05 -4.51
C LYS A 134 15.65 -10.92 -3.53
N MET A 135 16.10 -9.77 -4.04
CA MET A 135 16.34 -8.57 -3.23
C MET A 135 15.05 -8.07 -2.57
N ALA A 136 13.95 -7.99 -3.34
CA ALA A 136 12.65 -7.58 -2.81
C ALA A 136 12.15 -8.52 -1.71
N ILE A 137 12.27 -9.84 -1.92
CA ILE A 137 11.89 -10.85 -0.92
C ILE A 137 12.70 -10.68 0.36
N GLN A 138 14.03 -10.57 0.25
CA GLN A 138 14.92 -10.36 1.39
C GLN A 138 14.55 -9.12 2.21
N ASN A 139 14.31 -7.98 1.55
CA ASN A 139 13.96 -6.73 2.21
C ASN A 139 12.61 -6.85 2.93
N THR A 140 11.61 -7.43 2.28
CA THR A 140 10.28 -7.64 2.87
C THR A 140 10.33 -8.57 4.08
N MET A 141 11.09 -9.66 4.02
CA MET A 141 11.25 -10.56 5.17
C MET A 141 12.01 -9.89 6.32
N ARG A 142 13.03 -9.08 6.05
CA ARG A 142 13.72 -8.26 7.07
C ARG A 142 12.80 -7.21 7.70
N ALA A 143 11.86 -6.65 6.94
CA ALA A 143 10.88 -5.69 7.47
C ALA A 143 9.84 -6.34 8.41
N GLY A 144 9.81 -7.68 8.50
CA GLY A 144 8.97 -8.44 9.42
C GLY A 144 7.67 -8.96 8.80
N ALA A 145 7.64 -9.23 7.48
CA ALA A 145 6.53 -9.96 6.86
C ALA A 145 6.57 -11.44 7.26
N GLU A 146 5.40 -12.07 7.46
CA GLU A 146 5.30 -13.53 7.66
C GLU A 146 5.60 -14.31 6.38
N GLY A 147 5.37 -13.69 5.24
CA GLY A 147 5.70 -14.29 3.96
C GLY A 147 5.40 -13.38 2.78
N ILE A 148 6.12 -13.66 1.71
CA ILE A 148 5.97 -12.97 0.44
C ILE A 148 5.94 -13.96 -0.71
N LYS A 149 5.16 -13.63 -1.73
CA LYS A 149 5.11 -14.33 -3.00
C LYS A 149 5.19 -13.31 -4.12
N VAL A 150 6.13 -13.50 -5.03
CA VAL A 150 6.29 -12.65 -6.22
C VAL A 150 6.18 -13.52 -7.46
N GLN A 151 5.39 -13.10 -8.43
CA GLN A 151 5.26 -13.74 -9.73
C GLN A 151 5.55 -12.72 -10.83
N ILE A 152 6.42 -13.09 -11.76
CA ILE A 152 6.66 -12.33 -12.99
C ILE A 152 6.26 -13.19 -14.18
N SER A 153 5.57 -12.58 -15.14
CA SER A 153 5.08 -13.23 -16.36
C SER A 153 5.35 -12.37 -17.59
N GLY A 154 5.67 -13.01 -18.68
CA GLY A 154 5.96 -12.37 -19.97
C GLY A 154 7.21 -12.94 -20.63
N ARG A 155 7.82 -12.19 -21.55
CA ARG A 155 9.05 -12.56 -22.27
C ARG A 155 10.29 -12.34 -21.39
N LEU A 156 10.51 -13.27 -20.45
CA LEU A 156 11.59 -13.16 -19.48
C LEU A 156 12.95 -13.23 -20.16
N ASN A 157 13.83 -12.26 -19.88
CA ASN A 157 15.15 -12.08 -20.53
C ASN A 157 15.10 -11.97 -22.06
N GLY A 158 13.98 -11.55 -22.64
CA GLY A 158 13.82 -11.40 -24.07
C GLY A 158 13.49 -12.69 -24.82
N ALA A 159 13.17 -13.79 -24.13
CA ALA A 159 12.77 -15.04 -24.78
C ALA A 159 11.53 -14.84 -25.66
N GLU A 160 11.44 -15.53 -26.81
CA GLU A 160 10.29 -15.44 -27.71
C GLU A 160 9.01 -15.97 -27.03
N ILE A 161 9.11 -17.08 -26.34
CA ILE A 161 7.98 -17.70 -25.64
C ILE A 161 7.83 -17.08 -24.26
N ALA A 162 6.66 -16.51 -23.99
CA ALA A 162 6.33 -15.97 -22.69
C ALA A 162 6.17 -17.10 -21.66
N ARG A 163 6.69 -16.87 -20.46
CA ARG A 163 6.53 -17.80 -19.33
C ARG A 163 6.30 -17.04 -18.05
N ALA A 164 5.83 -17.75 -17.02
CA ALA A 164 5.64 -17.21 -15.68
C ALA A 164 6.59 -17.89 -14.71
N GLU A 165 7.37 -17.10 -13.99
CA GLU A 165 8.22 -17.57 -12.88
C GLU A 165 7.69 -17.00 -11.56
N MET A 166 7.74 -17.81 -10.51
CA MET A 166 7.26 -17.45 -9.19
C MET A 166 8.28 -17.85 -8.13
N LEU A 167 8.56 -16.89 -7.24
CA LEU A 167 9.34 -17.13 -6.02
C LEU A 167 8.46 -16.82 -4.82
N LYS A 168 8.59 -17.67 -3.79
CA LYS A 168 7.83 -17.55 -2.53
C LYS A 168 8.77 -17.81 -1.36
N GLU A 169 8.61 -17.04 -0.30
CA GLU A 169 9.28 -17.24 0.98
C GLU A 169 8.28 -17.00 2.12
N GLY A 170 8.35 -17.84 3.15
CA GLY A 170 7.45 -17.78 4.28
C GLY A 170 6.01 -18.23 3.97
N ARG A 171 5.08 -17.78 4.79
CA ARG A 171 3.69 -18.22 4.81
C ARG A 171 2.78 -17.20 4.09
N THR A 172 2.01 -17.65 3.09
CA THR A 172 1.02 -16.82 2.38
C THR A 172 -0.32 -17.55 2.28
N PRO A 173 -1.13 -17.57 3.36
CA PRO A 173 -2.37 -18.34 3.40
C PRO A 173 -3.50 -17.60 2.67
N LEU A 174 -3.67 -17.82 1.36
CA LEU A 174 -4.67 -17.12 0.55
C LEU A 174 -6.11 -17.50 0.90
N HIS A 175 -6.34 -18.71 1.46
CA HIS A 175 -7.67 -19.20 1.83
C HIS A 175 -8.14 -18.69 3.20
N THR A 176 -7.23 -18.17 4.04
CA THR A 176 -7.56 -17.66 5.37
C THR A 176 -8.01 -16.21 5.27
N PHE A 177 -9.29 -15.92 5.54
CA PHE A 177 -9.84 -14.55 5.42
C PHE A 177 -9.31 -13.59 6.49
N ARG A 178 -8.97 -14.09 7.68
CA ARG A 178 -8.37 -13.30 8.76
C ARG A 178 -6.91 -12.89 8.51
N ALA A 179 -6.23 -13.50 7.52
CA ALA A 179 -4.88 -13.12 7.16
C ALA A 179 -4.86 -11.76 6.43
N ASP A 180 -4.06 -10.81 6.93
CA ASP A 180 -3.85 -9.52 6.28
C ASP A 180 -2.87 -9.70 5.12
N ILE A 181 -3.42 -9.87 3.91
CA ILE A 181 -2.63 -10.04 2.69
C ILE A 181 -2.79 -8.81 1.83
N ASP A 182 -1.68 -8.11 1.64
CA ASP A 182 -1.60 -7.03 0.68
C ASP A 182 -1.21 -7.57 -0.71
N TYR A 183 -1.78 -6.99 -1.77
CA TYR A 183 -1.62 -7.47 -3.13
C TYR A 183 -1.48 -6.31 -4.11
N CYS A 184 -0.57 -6.44 -5.04
CA CYS A 184 -0.46 -5.52 -6.16
C CYS A 184 -0.17 -6.24 -7.47
N LYS A 185 -0.75 -5.71 -8.55
CA LYS A 185 -0.41 -6.04 -9.92
C LYS A 185 0.15 -4.79 -10.58
N THR A 186 1.39 -4.90 -11.11
CA THR A 186 2.08 -3.82 -11.80
C THR A 186 2.64 -4.36 -13.12
N GLU A 187 2.85 -3.48 -14.07
CA GLU A 187 3.42 -3.78 -15.38
C GLU A 187 4.75 -3.05 -15.53
N ALA A 188 5.76 -3.74 -16.05
CA ALA A 188 7.06 -3.16 -16.40
C ALA A 188 7.20 -3.13 -17.91
N LEU A 189 7.43 -1.95 -18.47
CA LEU A 189 7.61 -1.76 -19.91
C LEU A 189 9.08 -1.98 -20.28
N THR A 190 9.35 -3.10 -20.95
CA THR A 190 10.69 -3.41 -21.45
C THR A 190 10.78 -3.24 -22.96
N LYS A 191 11.99 -3.18 -23.49
CA LYS A 191 12.22 -3.07 -24.96
C LYS A 191 11.61 -4.24 -25.75
N VAL A 192 11.44 -5.40 -25.12
CA VAL A 192 10.96 -6.63 -25.75
C VAL A 192 9.46 -6.85 -25.57
N GLY A 193 8.83 -6.07 -24.72
CA GLY A 193 7.40 -6.15 -24.38
C GLY A 193 7.12 -5.85 -22.91
N ILE A 194 5.88 -6.00 -22.53
CA ILE A 194 5.39 -5.74 -21.16
C ILE A 194 5.56 -7.00 -20.31
N LEU A 195 6.14 -6.85 -19.12
CA LEU A 195 6.22 -7.89 -18.10
C LEU A 195 5.20 -7.59 -17.01
N GLY A 196 4.33 -8.56 -16.71
CA GLY A 196 3.37 -8.46 -15.62
C GLY A 196 3.98 -8.94 -14.30
N ILE A 197 3.91 -8.11 -13.27
CA ILE A 197 4.43 -8.39 -11.93
C ILE A 197 3.24 -8.47 -10.97
N LYS A 198 3.17 -9.55 -10.18
CA LYS A 198 2.18 -9.73 -9.13
C LYS A 198 2.91 -9.98 -7.82
N VAL A 199 2.57 -9.23 -6.78
CA VAL A 199 3.18 -9.32 -5.46
C VAL A 199 2.08 -9.57 -4.42
N TRP A 200 2.30 -10.53 -3.52
CA TRP A 200 1.48 -10.82 -2.36
C TRP A 200 2.36 -10.75 -1.13
N ILE A 201 1.99 -9.96 -0.14
CA ILE A 201 2.70 -9.82 1.13
C ILE A 201 1.74 -10.17 2.26
N CYS A 202 2.10 -11.14 3.08
CA CYS A 202 1.37 -11.50 4.29
C CYS A 202 1.98 -10.76 5.48
N ARG A 203 1.18 -9.90 6.11
CA ARG A 203 1.57 -9.13 7.31
C ARG A 203 1.30 -9.87 8.61
N GLY A 204 0.51 -10.95 8.54
CA GLY A 204 0.08 -11.74 9.68
C GLY A 204 -1.42 -11.97 9.73
N GLU A 205 -1.91 -12.55 10.81
CA GLU A 205 -3.32 -12.83 11.02
C GLU A 205 -3.93 -11.80 12.01
N VAL A 206 -5.12 -11.32 11.70
CA VAL A 206 -5.86 -10.37 12.55
C VAL A 206 -6.94 -11.12 13.31
N TYR A 207 -6.89 -11.06 14.63
CA TYR A 207 -7.87 -11.64 15.52
C TYR A 207 -8.74 -10.53 16.12
N GLY A 208 -10.03 -10.80 16.26
CA GLY A 208 -11.01 -9.85 16.78
C GLY A 208 -11.58 -8.89 15.73
N LYS A 209 -12.47 -8.01 16.17
CA LYS A 209 -13.08 -6.99 15.31
C LYS A 209 -12.06 -5.89 15.01
N ARG A 210 -11.83 -5.61 13.72
CA ARG A 210 -11.01 -4.49 13.28
C ARG A 210 -11.90 -3.32 12.90
N ASP A 211 -11.50 -2.14 13.29
CA ASP A 211 -12.10 -0.92 12.75
C ASP A 211 -11.72 -0.80 11.27
N LEU A 212 -12.72 -0.80 10.40
CA LEU A 212 -12.56 -0.74 8.95
C LEU A 212 -12.51 0.70 8.44
N ALA A 213 -12.73 1.68 9.32
CA ALA A 213 -12.57 3.08 8.97
C ALA A 213 -11.10 3.37 8.62
N PRO A 214 -10.82 4.25 7.66
CA PRO A 214 -9.46 4.65 7.31
C PRO A 214 -8.84 5.54 8.40
N ASN A 215 -8.64 4.97 9.60
CA ASN A 215 -8.05 5.68 10.74
C ASN A 215 -6.54 5.75 10.58
N PHE A 216 -6.06 6.82 9.99
CA PHE A 216 -4.63 7.13 9.87
C PHE A 216 -4.00 7.56 11.20
N SER A 217 -4.80 7.78 12.27
CA SER A 217 -4.35 8.28 13.57
C SER A 217 -4.05 7.21 14.62
N GLN A 218 -4.49 5.96 14.47
CA GLN A 218 -4.49 4.96 15.54
C GLN A 218 -3.18 4.22 15.79
N GLU A 219 -2.17 4.36 14.95
CA GLU A 219 -0.86 3.70 15.20
C GLU A 219 -0.11 4.25 16.43
N LYS A 220 -0.54 5.37 17.01
CA LYS A 220 0.09 5.95 18.21
C LYS A 220 -0.37 5.29 19.53
N GLN A 221 -1.49 4.57 19.58
CA GLN A 221 -2.06 4.10 20.86
C GLN A 221 -1.70 2.66 21.25
N THR A 222 -1.27 1.81 20.31
CA THR A 222 -0.92 0.42 20.65
C THR A 222 0.52 0.25 21.17
N ALA A 223 1.41 1.19 20.92
CA ALA A 223 2.78 1.17 21.45
C ALA A 223 2.87 1.59 22.94
N GLY A 224 1.85 2.25 23.49
CA GLY A 224 1.83 2.77 24.87
C GLY A 224 1.27 1.84 25.95
N ARG A 225 0.59 0.75 25.57
CA ARG A 225 -0.10 -0.10 26.58
C ARG A 225 0.74 -1.26 27.14
N ASN A 226 1.90 -1.57 26.58
CA ASN A 226 2.78 -2.63 27.08
C ASN A 226 3.96 -2.15 27.95
N ALA A 227 4.02 -0.86 28.31
CA ALA A 227 5.11 -0.31 29.13
C ALA A 227 4.74 -0.07 30.61
N GLY A 228 3.57 -0.51 31.07
CA GLY A 228 3.06 -0.26 32.43
C GLY A 228 2.93 -1.51 33.27
N GLY A 229 4.02 -2.18 33.65
CA GLY A 229 3.94 -3.38 34.48
C GLY A 229 5.26 -3.84 35.09
N ARG A 230 6.07 -2.93 35.62
CA ARG A 230 7.11 -3.28 36.58
C ARG A 230 6.94 -2.47 37.84
N SER A 231 6.19 -3.02 38.81
CA SER A 231 6.12 -2.54 40.17
C SER A 231 7.49 -2.74 40.83
N ASN A 232 8.14 -1.62 41.15
CA ASN A 232 9.31 -1.57 42.04
C ASN A 232 8.87 -1.93 43.47
N GLY A 233 9.05 -3.17 43.86
CA GLY A 233 9.02 -3.57 45.25
C GLY A 233 10.25 -3.01 45.97
N ARG A 234 10.12 -1.86 46.63
CA ARG A 234 11.10 -1.38 47.59
C ARG A 234 11.09 -2.32 48.79
N ARG A 235 12.18 -3.06 48.98
CA ARG A 235 12.52 -3.76 50.24
C ARG A 235 13.10 -2.72 51.21
N ASP A 236 12.29 -2.31 52.20
CA ASP A 236 12.79 -1.63 53.40
C ASP A 236 13.67 -2.59 54.19
N ARG A 237 14.95 -2.37 54.19
CA ARG A 237 15.88 -2.95 55.17
C ARG A 237 15.87 -2.06 56.39
N LYS A 238 15.10 -2.44 57.44
CA LYS A 238 15.31 -1.94 58.79
C LYS A 238 16.72 -2.26 59.28
N ARG A 239 17.49 -1.22 59.55
CA ARG A 239 18.67 -1.28 60.43
C ARG A 239 18.19 -1.32 61.87
N ASN A 240 18.53 -2.35 62.60
CA ASN A 240 18.65 -2.30 64.04
C ASN A 240 20.09 -2.65 64.41
N LYS A 241 20.68 -1.69 65.17
CA LYS A 241 21.90 -1.73 65.99
C LYS A 241 23.17 -2.30 65.39
#